data_ffd783482eae797ad96568c113b99b02
#
_entry.id   ffd783482eae797ad96568c113b99b02
#
_cell.length_a   1.000
_cell.length_b   1.000
_cell.length_c   1.000
_cell.angle_alpha   90.00
_cell.angle_beta   90.00
_cell.angle_gamma   90.00
#
_symmetry.space_group_name_H-M   'P 1'
#
loop_
_entity.id
_entity.type
_entity.pdbx_description
1 polymer ?
#
loop_
_entity_poly.entity_id
_entity_poly.type
_entity_poly.pdbx_seq_one_letter_code
_entity_poly.pdbx_strand_id
1 'polypeptide(L)'
;MNVNYPIIDADGHVLEKDRELHDYLGGRYSSAPRFETYSYFPSLDGWNRGTGVPGKDPETPAPRWLQFLDELGVHMTVLYPTGGLGLGLVQNPEWACVLARAYNSWIADRFTKQSPRLQAVALLPVHEPLEAAKELERAKSLGLVAGLLPAVTSLHKGYG
;
A
#
# COMPACT_ATOMS: atom_id res chain seq x y z
N MET A 1 -19.95 -9.88 26.87
CA MET A 1 -19.94 -11.21 26.25
C MET A 1 -18.47 -11.59 26.09
N ASN A 2 -17.99 -12.65 26.71
CA ASN A 2 -16.66 -13.17 26.42
C ASN A 2 -16.71 -13.87 25.08
N VAL A 3 -16.25 -13.17 24.03
CA VAL A 3 -16.12 -13.74 22.69
C VAL A 3 -14.90 -14.67 22.72
N ASN A 4 -15.13 -15.95 22.52
CA ASN A 4 -14.09 -16.98 22.65
C ASN A 4 -13.42 -17.33 21.31
N TYR A 5 -13.44 -16.39 20.33
CA TYR A 5 -12.79 -16.52 19.02
C TYR A 5 -12.02 -15.24 18.67
N PRO A 6 -10.95 -15.34 17.87
CA PRO A 6 -10.14 -14.20 17.50
C PRO A 6 -10.94 -13.21 16.64
N ILE A 7 -10.86 -11.93 16.98
CA ILE A 7 -11.42 -10.84 16.18
C ILE A 7 -10.35 -10.42 15.17
N ILE A 8 -10.72 -10.38 13.91
CA ILE A 8 -9.86 -9.93 12.81
C ILE A 8 -10.45 -8.63 12.23
N ASP A 9 -9.67 -7.57 12.25
CA ASP A 9 -9.96 -6.35 11.51
C ASP A 9 -9.52 -6.56 10.06
N ALA A 10 -10.45 -6.43 9.11
CA ALA A 10 -10.19 -6.64 7.69
C ALA A 10 -10.18 -5.34 6.88
N ASP A 11 -10.03 -4.19 7.53
CA ASP A 11 -10.10 -2.87 6.88
C ASP A 11 -9.14 -1.83 7.54
N GLY A 12 -8.00 -2.31 8.02
CA GLY A 12 -6.95 -1.44 8.51
C GLY A 12 -6.29 -0.66 7.36
N HIS A 13 -6.11 0.66 7.49
CA HIS A 13 -5.48 1.47 6.47
C HIS A 13 -4.16 2.08 6.93
N VAL A 14 -3.15 2.04 6.06
CA VAL A 14 -1.88 2.75 6.25
C VAL A 14 -1.84 4.00 5.39
N LEU A 15 -1.20 5.05 5.90
CA LEU A 15 -0.90 6.26 5.14
C LEU A 15 0.53 6.16 4.61
N GLU A 16 0.67 5.91 3.32
CA GLU A 16 1.96 5.86 2.66
C GLU A 16 2.54 7.27 2.55
N LYS A 17 3.81 7.39 2.89
CA LYS A 17 4.56 8.64 2.68
C LYS A 17 5.49 8.46 1.50
N ASP A 18 5.38 9.34 0.50
CA ASP A 18 6.20 9.29 -0.70
C ASP A 18 7.70 9.27 -0.38
N ARG A 19 8.12 9.98 0.67
CA ARG A 19 9.52 9.96 1.14
C ARG A 19 9.99 8.58 1.57
N GLU A 20 9.09 7.74 2.13
CA GLU A 20 9.42 6.38 2.54
C GLU A 20 9.37 5.42 1.37
N LEU A 21 8.35 5.56 0.50
CA LEU A 21 8.25 4.78 -0.74
C LEU A 21 9.44 5.04 -1.67
N HIS A 22 9.96 6.27 -1.66
CA HIS A 22 11.10 6.64 -2.47
C HIS A 22 12.33 5.74 -2.23
N ASP A 23 12.57 5.34 -1.00
CA ASP A 23 13.69 4.48 -0.64
C ASP A 23 13.56 3.05 -1.21
N TYR A 24 12.36 2.68 -1.67
CA TYR A 24 12.05 1.40 -2.31
C TYR A 24 11.92 1.49 -3.83
N LEU A 25 12.05 2.68 -4.43
CA LEU A 25 12.01 2.83 -5.89
C LEU A 25 13.23 2.13 -6.51
N GLY A 26 12.97 1.32 -7.53
CA GLY A 26 14.00 0.58 -8.24
C GLY A 26 14.39 1.16 -9.59
N GLY A 27 15.46 0.62 -10.17
CA GLY A 27 15.90 0.95 -11.52
C GLY A 27 16.29 2.42 -11.68
N ARG A 28 15.88 3.01 -12.80
CA ARG A 28 16.17 4.43 -13.12
C ARG A 28 15.49 5.44 -12.18
N TYR A 29 14.51 5.00 -11.41
CA TYR A 29 13.75 5.86 -10.51
C TYR A 29 14.39 6.01 -9.12
N SER A 30 15.37 5.18 -8.77
CA SER A 30 16.05 5.26 -7.47
C SER A 30 16.84 6.56 -7.26
N SER A 31 17.21 7.23 -8.35
CA SER A 31 17.89 8.54 -8.34
C SER A 31 16.96 9.71 -8.65
N ALA A 32 15.64 9.47 -8.76
CA ALA A 32 14.69 10.53 -9.02
C ALA A 32 14.69 11.56 -7.88
N PRO A 33 14.49 12.87 -8.18
CA PRO A 33 14.33 13.86 -7.14
C PRO A 33 13.15 13.51 -6.22
N ARG A 34 13.31 13.74 -4.92
CA ARG A 34 12.19 13.63 -3.96
C ARG A 34 11.31 14.86 -4.12
N PHE A 35 10.07 14.66 -4.54
CA PHE A 35 9.09 15.73 -4.62
C PHE A 35 8.26 15.75 -3.34
N GLU A 36 8.37 16.82 -2.56
CA GLU A 36 7.59 17.00 -1.34
C GLU A 36 6.16 17.51 -1.61
N THR A 37 5.89 17.95 -2.83
CA THR A 37 4.67 18.70 -3.18
C THR A 37 3.59 17.86 -3.87
N TYR A 38 3.94 16.72 -4.46
CA TYR A 38 3.01 15.88 -5.21
C TYR A 38 3.08 14.45 -4.73
N SER A 39 1.91 13.82 -4.53
CA SER A 39 1.84 12.41 -4.21
C SER A 39 2.17 11.53 -5.42
N TYR A 40 2.86 10.41 -5.17
CA TYR A 40 3.11 9.39 -6.19
C TYR A 40 1.81 8.75 -6.69
N PHE A 41 0.81 8.68 -5.84
CA PHE A 41 -0.49 8.14 -6.20
C PHE A 41 -1.49 9.25 -6.54
N PRO A 42 -2.21 9.14 -7.67
CA PRO A 42 -3.32 10.04 -7.95
C PRO A 42 -4.43 9.91 -6.90
N SER A 43 -5.10 11.00 -6.61
CA SER A 43 -6.27 10.97 -5.75
C SER A 43 -7.46 10.34 -6.47
N LEU A 44 -8.24 9.50 -5.77
CA LEU A 44 -9.42 8.83 -6.32
C LEU A 44 -10.55 9.80 -6.70
N ASP A 45 -10.64 10.93 -6.03
CA ASP A 45 -11.65 11.96 -6.26
C ASP A 45 -11.22 13.01 -7.31
N GLY A 46 -10.08 12.80 -7.95
CA GLY A 46 -9.53 13.74 -8.94
C GLY A 46 -8.94 15.03 -8.33
N TRP A 47 -9.00 15.20 -7.02
CA TRP A 47 -8.35 16.30 -6.32
C TRP A 47 -6.93 15.92 -5.94
N ASN A 48 -5.97 16.70 -6.37
CA ASN A 48 -4.62 16.58 -5.86
C ASN A 48 -4.58 17.22 -4.46
N ARG A 49 -4.80 16.41 -3.44
CA ARG A 49 -4.84 16.89 -2.05
C ARG A 49 -3.46 17.15 -1.48
N GLY A 50 -2.42 17.19 -2.25
CA GLY A 50 -1.07 17.40 -1.74
C GLY A 50 -0.72 16.45 -0.59
N THR A 51 0.48 16.06 -0.45
CA THR A 51 0.96 15.44 0.80
C THR A 51 0.65 16.41 1.93
N GLY A 52 -0.07 15.97 2.96
CA GLY A 52 -0.49 16.81 4.08
C GLY A 52 0.60 17.72 4.62
N VAL A 53 0.26 18.65 5.50
CA VAL A 53 1.23 19.63 6.03
C VAL A 53 2.43 18.86 6.58
N PRO A 54 3.66 19.10 6.08
CA PRO A 54 4.84 18.39 6.54
C PRO A 54 4.91 18.37 8.08
N GLY A 55 5.01 17.17 8.66
CA GLY A 55 5.12 17.00 10.11
C GLY A 55 3.80 16.93 10.88
N LYS A 56 2.63 17.03 10.23
CA LYS A 56 1.32 16.92 10.91
C LYS A 56 0.62 15.57 10.70
N ASP A 57 1.05 14.77 9.76
CA ASP A 57 0.46 13.43 9.60
C ASP A 57 1.01 12.51 10.69
N PRO A 58 0.15 11.94 11.54
CA PRO A 58 0.61 11.00 12.55
C PRO A 58 1.26 9.81 11.89
N GLU A 59 2.52 9.57 12.23
CA GLU A 59 3.13 8.29 11.90
C GLU A 59 2.43 7.21 12.70
N THR A 60 1.93 6.19 12.00
CA THR A 60 1.36 5.02 12.66
C THR A 60 2.26 3.82 12.37
N PRO A 61 3.42 3.74 13.05
CA PRO A 61 4.37 2.64 12.87
C PRO A 61 3.80 1.33 13.42
N ALA A 62 4.39 0.20 13.04
CA ALA A 62 3.94 -1.11 13.47
C ALA A 62 3.74 -1.25 15.00
N PRO A 63 4.62 -0.72 15.89
CA PRO A 63 4.38 -0.78 17.34
C PRO A 63 3.09 -0.07 17.78
N ARG A 64 2.74 1.05 17.15
CA ARG A 64 1.50 1.77 17.47
C ARG A 64 0.26 0.99 16.99
N TRP A 65 0.35 0.33 15.82
CA TRP A 65 -0.69 -0.60 15.37
C TRP A 65 -0.91 -1.75 16.36
N LEU A 66 0.17 -2.38 16.82
CA LEU A 66 0.08 -3.46 17.80
C LEU A 66 -0.56 -3.02 19.12
N GLN A 67 -0.16 -1.85 19.61
CA GLN A 67 -0.77 -1.26 20.79
C GLN A 67 -2.28 -1.03 20.58
N PHE A 68 -2.68 -0.48 19.43
CA PHE A 68 -4.09 -0.25 19.11
C PHE A 68 -4.89 -1.55 19.06
N LEU A 69 -4.33 -2.62 18.47
CA LEU A 69 -4.98 -3.94 18.46
C LEU A 69 -5.16 -4.48 19.88
N ASP A 70 -4.18 -4.27 20.77
CA ASP A 70 -4.27 -4.70 22.17
C ASP A 70 -5.32 -3.90 22.93
N GLU A 71 -5.37 -2.56 22.75
CA GLU A 71 -6.36 -1.68 23.38
C GLU A 71 -7.80 -2.07 23.00
N LEU A 72 -8.02 -2.56 21.78
CA LEU A 72 -9.33 -2.96 21.28
C LEU A 72 -9.65 -4.45 21.45
N GLY A 73 -8.69 -5.27 21.89
CA GLY A 73 -8.85 -6.72 21.95
C GLY A 73 -8.96 -7.38 20.58
N VAL A 74 -8.41 -6.76 19.54
CA VAL A 74 -8.37 -7.28 18.17
C VAL A 74 -7.14 -8.18 18.00
N HIS A 75 -7.33 -9.37 17.44
CA HIS A 75 -6.26 -10.35 17.30
C HIS A 75 -5.26 -9.98 16.21
N MET A 76 -5.74 -9.58 15.04
CA MET A 76 -4.92 -9.15 13.92
C MET A 76 -5.67 -8.17 13.03
N THR A 77 -4.93 -7.44 12.19
CA THR A 77 -5.49 -6.58 11.13
C THR A 77 -4.92 -6.94 9.78
N VAL A 78 -5.71 -6.68 8.72
CA VAL A 78 -5.25 -6.69 7.33
C VAL A 78 -5.15 -5.24 6.87
N LEU A 79 -3.92 -4.81 6.52
CA LEU A 79 -3.59 -3.44 6.18
C LEU A 79 -3.74 -3.20 4.68
N TYR A 80 -4.52 -2.19 4.34
CA TYR A 80 -4.74 -1.70 3.00
C TYR A 80 -3.98 -0.39 2.77
N PRO A 81 -3.63 -0.07 1.52
CA PRO A 81 -3.12 1.25 1.17
C PRO A 81 -4.23 2.30 1.30
N THR A 82 -3.85 3.55 1.53
CA THR A 82 -4.74 4.71 1.39
C THR A 82 -4.47 5.43 0.08
N GLY A 83 -3.28 5.94 -0.14
CA GLY A 83 -2.86 6.54 -1.40
C GLY A 83 -2.81 5.53 -2.54
N GLY A 84 -2.30 4.34 -2.27
CA GLY A 84 -2.18 3.25 -3.24
C GLY A 84 -3.49 2.76 -3.85
N LEU A 85 -4.65 3.07 -3.25
CA LEU A 85 -5.96 2.86 -3.89
C LEU A 85 -6.04 3.57 -5.25
N GLY A 86 -5.31 4.67 -5.43
CA GLY A 86 -5.21 5.40 -6.69
C GLY A 86 -4.28 4.78 -7.74
N LEU A 87 -3.64 3.64 -7.48
CA LEU A 87 -2.69 3.03 -8.44
C LEU A 87 -3.30 2.84 -9.83
N GLY A 88 -4.58 2.42 -9.91
CA GLY A 88 -5.29 2.24 -11.18
C GLY A 88 -5.38 3.50 -12.04
N LEU A 89 -5.26 4.68 -11.46
CA LEU A 89 -5.32 5.98 -12.13
C LEU A 89 -3.95 6.49 -12.60
N VAL A 90 -2.86 5.80 -12.26
CA VAL A 90 -1.53 6.14 -12.78
C VAL A 90 -1.53 5.95 -14.29
N GLN A 91 -1.19 6.99 -15.04
CA GLN A 91 -1.28 6.94 -16.51
C GLN A 91 -0.13 6.20 -17.18
N ASN A 92 1.06 6.24 -16.58
CA ASN A 92 2.23 5.55 -17.12
C ASN A 92 2.32 4.13 -16.57
N PRO A 93 2.15 3.08 -17.39
CA PRO A 93 2.15 1.69 -16.93
C PRO A 93 3.47 1.26 -16.27
N GLU A 94 4.61 1.72 -16.80
CA GLU A 94 5.92 1.42 -16.19
C GLU A 94 6.02 2.02 -14.78
N TRP A 95 5.58 3.26 -14.62
CA TRP A 95 5.55 3.92 -13.31
C TRP A 95 4.61 3.20 -12.35
N ALA A 96 3.45 2.73 -12.81
CA ALA A 96 2.53 1.92 -11.99
C ALA A 96 3.21 0.64 -11.49
N CYS A 97 3.99 -0.05 -12.33
CA CYS A 97 4.77 -1.22 -11.94
C CYS A 97 5.81 -0.88 -10.87
N VAL A 98 6.52 0.22 -11.03
CA VAL A 98 7.54 0.67 -10.06
C VAL A 98 6.91 1.02 -8.71
N LEU A 99 5.80 1.75 -8.71
CA LEU A 99 5.07 2.12 -7.50
C LEU A 99 4.51 0.89 -6.76
N ALA A 100 3.91 -0.06 -7.49
CA ALA A 100 3.41 -1.29 -6.89
C ALA A 100 4.53 -2.06 -6.19
N ARG A 101 5.69 -2.22 -6.85
CA ARG A 101 6.86 -2.88 -6.26
C ARG A 101 7.42 -2.16 -5.04
N ALA A 102 7.50 -0.84 -5.10
CA ALA A 102 7.96 -0.02 -3.99
C ALA A 102 7.04 -0.16 -2.78
N TYR A 103 5.73 0.00 -2.98
CA TYR A 103 4.73 -0.18 -1.93
C TYR A 103 4.79 -1.58 -1.31
N ASN A 104 4.79 -2.64 -2.14
CA ASN A 104 4.78 -4.02 -1.64
C ASN A 104 6.02 -4.34 -0.81
N SER A 105 7.18 -3.82 -1.20
CA SER A 105 8.40 -3.95 -0.42
C SER A 105 8.33 -3.16 0.89
N TRP A 106 7.85 -1.91 0.83
CA TRP A 106 7.71 -1.03 1.97
C TRP A 106 6.75 -1.60 3.03
N ILE A 107 5.53 -2.02 2.62
CA ILE A 107 4.53 -2.53 3.56
C ILE A 107 4.98 -3.85 4.21
N ALA A 108 5.67 -4.71 3.44
CA ALA A 108 6.24 -5.94 3.98
C ALA A 108 7.31 -5.64 5.05
N ASP A 109 8.23 -4.73 4.76
CA ASP A 109 9.34 -4.41 5.67
C ASP A 109 8.86 -3.65 6.91
N ARG A 110 7.94 -2.71 6.74
CA ARG A 110 7.50 -1.82 7.81
C ARG A 110 6.45 -2.45 8.72
N PHE A 111 5.67 -3.41 8.22
CA PHE A 111 4.53 -3.97 8.96
C PHE A 111 4.54 -5.50 9.01
N THR A 112 4.41 -6.20 7.89
CA THR A 112 4.20 -7.65 7.88
C THR A 112 5.34 -8.42 8.53
N LYS A 113 6.58 -8.00 8.30
CA LYS A 113 7.76 -8.62 8.94
C LYS A 113 7.91 -8.27 10.42
N GLN A 114 7.24 -7.23 10.90
CA GLN A 114 7.33 -6.80 12.29
C GLN A 114 6.47 -7.66 13.22
N SER A 115 5.34 -8.18 12.71
CA SER A 115 4.45 -9.04 13.49
C SER A 115 3.50 -9.84 12.60
N PRO A 116 3.23 -11.12 12.90
CA PRO A 116 2.21 -11.90 12.20
C PRO A 116 0.78 -11.37 12.42
N ARG A 117 0.58 -10.46 13.35
CA ARG A 117 -0.70 -9.77 13.57
C ARG A 117 -0.95 -8.62 12.60
N LEU A 118 0.06 -8.20 11.85
CA LEU A 118 -0.01 -7.13 10.84
C LEU A 118 0.09 -7.77 9.46
N GLN A 119 -1.03 -8.20 8.93
CA GLN A 119 -1.12 -8.71 7.57
C GLN A 119 -1.34 -7.55 6.60
N ALA A 120 -0.99 -7.71 5.33
CA ALA A 120 -1.18 -6.64 4.36
C ALA A 120 -1.53 -7.17 2.97
N VAL A 121 -2.18 -6.31 2.18
CA VAL A 121 -2.50 -6.59 0.78
C VAL A 121 -1.48 -5.94 -0.15
N ALA A 122 -1.19 -6.62 -1.27
CA ALA A 122 -0.31 -6.12 -2.31
C ALA A 122 -1.03 -5.19 -3.27
N LEU A 123 -0.35 -4.19 -3.79
CA LEU A 123 -0.74 -3.45 -4.99
C LEU A 123 -0.32 -4.22 -6.24
N LEU A 124 -1.23 -4.32 -7.22
CA LEU A 124 -0.97 -5.00 -8.49
C LEU A 124 -1.06 -4.00 -9.65
N PRO A 125 -0.01 -3.91 -10.50
CA PRO A 125 0.01 -2.98 -11.64
C PRO A 125 -0.80 -3.55 -12.81
N VAL A 126 -2.12 -3.55 -12.70
CA VAL A 126 -3.06 -4.16 -13.66
C VAL A 126 -3.02 -3.55 -15.07
N HIS A 127 -2.33 -2.41 -15.23
CA HIS A 127 -2.01 -1.82 -16.55
C HIS A 127 -1.20 -2.79 -17.43
N GLU A 128 -0.36 -3.61 -16.80
CA GLU A 128 0.52 -4.61 -17.42
C GLU A 128 0.22 -5.98 -16.80
N PRO A 129 -0.74 -6.75 -17.34
CA PRO A 129 -1.22 -7.99 -16.72
C PRO A 129 -0.12 -9.02 -16.42
N LEU A 130 0.88 -9.13 -17.31
CA LEU A 130 2.00 -10.05 -17.10
C LEU A 130 2.91 -9.59 -15.95
N GLU A 131 3.13 -8.29 -15.80
CA GLU A 131 3.89 -7.75 -14.69
C GLU A 131 3.08 -7.83 -13.38
N ALA A 132 1.74 -7.66 -13.45
CA ALA A 132 0.86 -7.87 -12.30
C ALA A 132 0.92 -9.31 -11.78
N ALA A 133 0.92 -10.30 -12.69
CA ALA A 133 1.07 -11.70 -12.30
C ALA A 133 2.42 -11.98 -11.62
N LYS A 134 3.52 -11.49 -12.20
CA LYS A 134 4.86 -11.60 -11.58
C LYS A 134 4.92 -10.92 -10.22
N GLU A 135 4.32 -9.74 -10.11
CA GLU A 135 4.30 -8.99 -8.86
C GLU A 135 3.45 -9.67 -7.79
N LEU A 136 2.35 -10.32 -8.16
CA LEU A 136 1.55 -11.13 -7.23
C LEU A 136 2.36 -12.29 -6.64
N GLU A 137 3.12 -13.00 -7.48
CA GLU A 137 4.03 -14.07 -7.03
C GLU A 137 5.11 -13.54 -6.08
N ARG A 138 5.70 -12.38 -6.43
CA ARG A 138 6.69 -11.72 -5.57
C ARG A 138 6.08 -11.27 -4.24
N ALA A 139 4.89 -10.66 -4.27
CA ALA A 139 4.17 -10.21 -3.08
C ALA A 139 3.88 -11.38 -2.13
N LYS A 140 3.45 -12.53 -2.66
CA LYS A 140 3.31 -13.76 -1.89
C LYS A 140 4.62 -14.15 -1.20
N SER A 141 5.76 -14.07 -1.90
CA SER A 141 7.07 -14.37 -1.31
C SER A 141 7.50 -13.39 -0.22
N LEU A 142 6.99 -12.17 -0.24
CA LEU A 142 7.17 -11.16 0.81
C LEU A 142 6.24 -11.37 2.03
N GLY A 143 5.28 -12.31 1.95
CA GLY A 143 4.34 -12.61 3.03
C GLY A 143 3.04 -11.79 2.95
N LEU A 144 2.76 -11.11 1.84
CA LEU A 144 1.49 -10.42 1.64
C LEU A 144 0.36 -11.41 1.36
N VAL A 145 -0.82 -11.20 1.94
CA VAL A 145 -1.89 -12.21 2.01
C VAL A 145 -2.93 -12.11 0.89
N ALA A 146 -2.97 -10.99 0.18
CA ALA A 146 -3.90 -10.77 -0.92
C ALA A 146 -3.34 -9.75 -1.92
N GLY A 147 -3.96 -9.65 -3.09
CA GLY A 147 -3.69 -8.61 -4.09
C GLY A 147 -4.90 -7.70 -4.27
N LEU A 148 -4.67 -6.40 -4.31
CA LEU A 148 -5.69 -5.39 -4.56
C LEU A 148 -5.84 -5.17 -6.07
N LEU A 149 -7.05 -5.38 -6.57
CA LEU A 149 -7.45 -5.00 -7.92
C LEU A 149 -8.21 -3.68 -7.87
N PRO A 150 -7.71 -2.60 -8.48
CA PRO A 150 -8.42 -1.33 -8.50
C PRO A 150 -9.72 -1.44 -9.29
N ALA A 151 -10.78 -0.79 -8.82
CA ALA A 151 -12.10 -0.83 -9.46
C ALA A 151 -12.11 -0.13 -10.84
N VAL A 152 -11.20 0.83 -11.05
CA VAL A 152 -11.06 1.60 -12.31
C VAL A 152 -9.59 1.70 -12.67
N THR A 153 -9.33 1.73 -13.98
CA THR A 153 -8.00 2.03 -14.52
C THR A 153 -8.04 3.27 -15.41
N SER A 154 -6.91 3.99 -15.49
CA SER A 154 -6.74 5.13 -16.40
C SER A 154 -6.90 4.74 -17.87
N LEU A 155 -6.73 3.47 -18.20
CA LEU A 155 -6.85 2.95 -19.55
C LEU A 155 -8.30 2.69 -19.97
N HIS A 156 -9.28 2.92 -19.10
CA HIS A 156 -10.71 2.66 -19.31
C HIS A 156 -11.00 1.25 -19.86
N LYS A 157 -10.12 0.29 -19.59
CA LYS A 157 -10.30 -1.12 -19.93
C LYS A 157 -10.89 -1.84 -18.74
N GLY A 158 -12.04 -2.50 -18.95
CA GLY A 158 -12.57 -3.44 -17.95
C GLY A 158 -11.66 -4.66 -17.81
N TYR A 159 -11.84 -5.38 -16.71
CA TYR A 159 -11.22 -6.69 -16.51
C TYR A 159 -12.05 -7.73 -17.29
N GLY A 160 -11.60 -8.13 -18.47
CA GLY A 160 -12.26 -9.11 -19.30
C GLY A 160 -11.92 -8.98 -20.78
#